data_84e3c2e356fd5f7fe9226b8bee3ae358
#
_entry.id   84e3c2e356fd5f7fe9226b8bee3ae358
#
_cell.length_a   1.000
_cell.length_b   1.000
_cell.length_c   1.000
_cell.angle_alpha   90.00
_cell.angle_beta   90.00
_cell.angle_gamma   90.00
#
_symmetry.space_group_name_H-M   'P 1'
#
loop_
_entity.id
_entity.type
_entity.pdbx_description
1 polymer ?
#
loop_
_entity_poly.entity_id
_entity_poly.type
_entity_poly.pdbx_seq_one_letter_code
_entity_poly.pdbx_strand_id
1 'polypeptide(L)'
;SRFDTKDSMQTVLDRITIDGNLKDVTQVLDYSETKESYSPPLYSLLQIQVRASNLFKFSPDHTLSVVQSLYEKHKCVTYPRTDSSHLPEDYPKECKGVLAELAKSSNEGLKSFTKEALSGVDTANKRVFNNKKVSDHFAIIPTINVPNLSDLSADEKKIYDLIVKRFKAVFLPPKITNTTQRFTYIGEIDAFRTTGSVVISKGWTEIEKGSDDDTKDLLPVIGDASEVNGESYEVQEKQTQPPKLHTEATLLIAMENAGRTLEDKEYRDA
;
A
#
# COMPACT_ATOMS: atom_id res chain seq x y z
N SER A 1 5.07 -2.69 25.29
CA SER A 1 5.72 -4.02 25.15
C SER A 1 4.66 -5.12 25.26
N ARG A 2 4.88 -6.27 24.59
CA ARG A 2 4.01 -7.44 24.67
C ARG A 2 4.79 -8.58 25.35
N PHE A 3 4.14 -9.27 26.26
CA PHE A 3 4.67 -10.42 26.96
C PHE A 3 3.72 -11.61 26.77
N ASP A 4 4.27 -12.81 26.63
CA ASP A 4 3.47 -14.01 26.42
C ASP A 4 3.06 -14.68 27.75
N THR A 5 3.76 -14.33 28.85
CA THR A 5 3.47 -14.83 30.20
C THR A 5 3.42 -13.71 31.24
N LYS A 6 2.66 -13.94 32.33
CA LYS A 6 2.62 -13.00 33.47
C LYS A 6 3.99 -12.87 34.14
N ASP A 7 4.74 -13.97 34.25
CA ASP A 7 6.04 -13.98 34.93
C ASP A 7 7.07 -13.12 34.19
N SER A 8 7.11 -13.20 32.83
CA SER A 8 8.01 -12.37 32.03
C SER A 8 7.67 -10.88 32.13
N MET A 9 6.38 -10.56 32.19
CA MET A 9 5.90 -9.19 32.41
C MET A 9 6.27 -8.71 33.80
N GLN A 10 6.01 -9.53 34.86
CA GLN A 10 6.34 -9.18 36.23
C GLN A 10 7.83 -8.95 36.43
N THR A 11 8.68 -9.81 35.84
CA THR A 11 10.15 -9.64 35.87
C THR A 11 10.57 -8.26 35.33
N VAL A 12 9.94 -7.77 34.27
CA VAL A 12 10.23 -6.43 33.74
C VAL A 12 9.71 -5.34 34.68
N LEU A 13 8.48 -5.47 35.19
CA LEU A 13 7.91 -4.52 36.13
C LEU A 13 8.78 -4.35 37.38
N ASP A 14 9.27 -5.44 37.97
CA ASP A 14 10.13 -5.42 39.17
C ASP A 14 11.46 -4.66 38.90
N ARG A 15 11.96 -4.71 37.65
CA ARG A 15 13.17 -3.96 37.26
C ARG A 15 12.93 -2.47 37.06
N ILE A 16 11.79 -2.08 36.48
CA ILE A 16 11.48 -0.72 36.09
C ILE A 16 10.73 0.08 37.16
N THR A 17 10.29 -0.58 38.25
CA THR A 17 9.58 0.09 39.35
C THR A 17 10.32 0.00 40.66
N ILE A 18 10.05 0.97 41.56
CA ILE A 18 10.46 0.98 42.94
C ILE A 18 9.30 1.54 43.77
N ASP A 19 8.89 0.82 44.79
CA ASP A 19 7.75 1.21 45.68
C ASP A 19 6.46 1.52 44.88
N GLY A 20 6.24 0.78 43.76
CA GLY A 20 5.07 0.90 42.88
C GLY A 20 5.16 2.09 41.89
N ASN A 21 6.21 2.87 41.90
CA ASN A 21 6.44 3.98 40.95
C ASN A 21 7.46 3.56 39.88
N LEU A 22 7.37 4.16 38.69
CA LEU A 22 8.39 3.97 37.65
C LEU A 22 9.71 4.60 38.10
N LYS A 23 10.82 3.92 37.81
CA LYS A 23 12.16 4.48 37.95
C LYS A 23 12.37 5.58 36.93
N ASP A 24 13.39 6.42 37.17
CA ASP A 24 13.75 7.52 36.28
C ASP A 24 14.10 7.03 34.87
N VAL A 25 13.81 7.87 33.89
CA VAL A 25 14.31 7.71 32.53
C VAL A 25 15.79 8.08 32.54
N THR A 26 16.62 7.11 32.20
CA THR A 26 18.08 7.27 32.22
C THR A 26 18.66 7.74 30.88
N GLN A 27 17.98 7.38 29.77
CA GLN A 27 18.41 7.73 28.43
C GLN A 27 17.24 7.73 27.44
N VAL A 28 17.27 8.64 26.46
CA VAL A 28 16.40 8.66 25.29
C VAL A 28 17.26 8.73 24.05
N LEU A 29 17.01 7.81 23.09
CA LEU A 29 17.73 7.76 21.81
C LEU A 29 16.73 7.74 20.66
N ASP A 30 16.89 8.63 19.70
CA ASP A 30 16.07 8.72 18.49
C ASP A 30 16.88 8.29 17.26
N TYR A 31 16.29 7.36 16.48
CA TYR A 31 16.81 6.96 15.19
C TYR A 31 15.76 7.27 14.14
N SER A 32 16.11 8.10 13.16
CA SER A 32 15.20 8.49 12.08
C SER A 32 15.67 7.91 10.75
N GLU A 33 14.72 7.36 10.00
CA GLU A 33 14.93 6.82 8.66
C GLU A 33 13.90 7.42 7.70
N THR A 34 14.38 7.89 6.55
CA THR A 34 13.52 8.33 5.45
C THR A 34 13.30 7.18 4.48
N LYS A 35 12.03 6.88 4.21
CA LYS A 35 11.61 5.75 3.36
C LYS A 35 10.81 6.23 2.17
N GLU A 36 11.18 5.77 0.99
CA GLU A 36 10.38 5.93 -0.22
C GLU A 36 9.45 4.73 -0.40
N SER A 37 8.17 5.01 -0.65
CA SER A 37 7.17 4.00 -0.97
C SER A 37 6.55 4.32 -2.32
N TYR A 38 6.82 3.47 -3.28
CA TYR A 38 6.28 3.60 -4.63
C TYR A 38 4.87 3.02 -4.74
N SER A 39 4.13 3.44 -5.77
CA SER A 39 2.83 2.88 -6.11
C SER A 39 2.91 1.35 -6.27
N PRO A 40 1.88 0.61 -5.86
CA PRO A 40 1.74 -0.78 -6.27
C PRO A 40 1.78 -0.90 -7.80
N PRO A 41 2.15 -2.08 -8.36
CA PRO A 41 2.20 -2.28 -9.80
C PRO A 41 0.83 -2.10 -10.47
N LEU A 42 0.81 -2.05 -11.79
CA LEU A 42 -0.43 -2.04 -12.59
C LEU A 42 -1.26 -3.30 -12.30
N TYR A 43 -2.53 -3.27 -12.65
CA TYR A 43 -3.42 -4.38 -12.37
C TYR A 43 -3.24 -5.56 -13.34
N SER A 44 -3.04 -6.76 -12.77
CA SER A 44 -3.48 -8.03 -13.38
C SER A 44 -4.96 -8.26 -13.08
N LEU A 45 -5.55 -9.32 -13.66
CA LEU A 45 -6.94 -9.68 -13.35
C LEU A 45 -7.14 -9.95 -11.85
N LEU A 46 -6.29 -10.77 -11.24
CA LEU A 46 -6.39 -11.08 -9.83
C LEU A 46 -6.32 -9.81 -8.95
N GLN A 47 -5.37 -8.93 -9.25
CA GLN A 47 -5.17 -7.74 -8.44
C GLN A 47 -6.37 -6.77 -8.50
N ILE A 48 -7.01 -6.61 -9.68
CA ILE A 48 -8.21 -5.77 -9.78
C ILE A 48 -9.43 -6.42 -9.11
N GLN A 49 -9.57 -7.76 -9.19
CA GLN A 49 -10.60 -8.50 -8.47
C GLN A 49 -10.47 -8.33 -6.95
N VAL A 50 -9.27 -8.50 -6.41
CA VAL A 50 -8.98 -8.28 -4.98
C VAL A 50 -9.28 -6.83 -4.58
N ARG A 51 -8.86 -5.86 -5.38
CA ARG A 51 -9.09 -4.44 -5.09
C ARG A 51 -10.57 -4.08 -5.10
N ALA A 52 -11.32 -4.54 -6.09
CA ALA A 52 -12.76 -4.32 -6.21
C ALA A 52 -13.55 -5.01 -5.09
N SER A 53 -13.16 -6.22 -4.70
CA SER A 53 -13.75 -6.92 -3.56
C SER A 53 -13.54 -6.16 -2.25
N ASN A 54 -12.34 -5.65 -2.01
CA ASN A 54 -12.04 -4.89 -0.79
C ASN A 54 -12.82 -3.57 -0.71
N LEU A 55 -12.94 -2.84 -1.82
CA LEU A 55 -13.56 -1.50 -1.84
C LEU A 55 -15.06 -1.53 -2.05
N PHE A 56 -15.55 -2.39 -2.96
CA PHE A 56 -16.92 -2.37 -3.43
C PHE A 56 -17.71 -3.63 -3.08
N LYS A 57 -17.04 -4.64 -2.49
CA LYS A 57 -17.60 -5.96 -2.20
C LYS A 57 -18.05 -6.71 -3.46
N PHE A 58 -17.40 -6.45 -4.58
CA PHE A 58 -17.65 -7.17 -5.82
C PHE A 58 -17.07 -8.58 -5.74
N SER A 59 -17.81 -9.55 -6.27
CA SER A 59 -17.25 -10.88 -6.50
C SER A 59 -16.21 -10.88 -7.62
N PRO A 60 -15.30 -11.85 -7.66
CA PRO A 60 -14.35 -11.99 -8.75
C PRO A 60 -15.01 -12.08 -10.13
N ASP A 61 -16.08 -12.86 -10.27
CA ASP A 61 -16.81 -13.03 -11.53
C ASP A 61 -17.49 -11.75 -11.98
N HIS A 62 -18.12 -11.02 -11.04
CA HIS A 62 -18.72 -9.72 -11.35
C HIS A 62 -17.65 -8.72 -11.80
N THR A 63 -16.51 -8.68 -11.12
CA THR A 63 -15.40 -7.78 -11.51
C THR A 63 -14.88 -8.13 -12.90
N LEU A 64 -14.67 -9.40 -13.21
CA LEU A 64 -14.26 -9.85 -14.55
C LEU A 64 -15.28 -9.43 -15.61
N SER A 65 -16.58 -9.64 -15.38
CA SER A 65 -17.65 -9.25 -16.29
C SER A 65 -17.63 -7.74 -16.58
N VAL A 66 -17.42 -6.91 -15.55
CA VAL A 66 -17.34 -5.46 -15.70
C VAL A 66 -16.11 -5.04 -16.51
N VAL A 67 -14.91 -5.58 -16.19
CA VAL A 67 -13.69 -5.27 -16.95
C VAL A 67 -13.82 -5.74 -18.39
N GLN A 68 -14.44 -6.91 -18.62
CA GLN A 68 -14.69 -7.45 -19.95
C GLN A 68 -15.61 -6.54 -20.77
N SER A 69 -16.65 -5.97 -20.17
CA SER A 69 -17.52 -4.97 -20.81
C SER A 69 -16.72 -3.68 -21.17
N LEU A 70 -15.85 -3.18 -20.28
CA LEU A 70 -14.98 -2.04 -20.58
C LEU A 70 -14.03 -2.33 -21.76
N TYR A 71 -13.57 -3.57 -21.91
CA TYR A 71 -12.72 -4.00 -23.02
C TYR A 71 -13.51 -4.23 -24.31
N GLU A 72 -14.58 -5.03 -24.27
CA GLU A 72 -15.27 -5.49 -25.47
C GLU A 72 -16.23 -4.44 -26.04
N LYS A 73 -17.02 -3.79 -25.17
CA LYS A 73 -18.05 -2.81 -25.55
C LYS A 73 -17.45 -1.41 -25.71
N HIS A 74 -16.74 -0.95 -24.69
CA HIS A 74 -16.26 0.43 -24.61
C HIS A 74 -14.85 0.61 -25.19
N LYS A 75 -14.09 -0.45 -25.38
CA LYS A 75 -12.70 -0.45 -25.91
C LYS A 75 -11.75 0.48 -25.14
N CYS A 76 -12.08 0.80 -23.88
CA CYS A 76 -11.38 1.81 -23.09
C CYS A 76 -10.33 1.23 -22.14
N VAL A 77 -10.16 -0.08 -22.05
CA VAL A 77 -9.09 -0.77 -21.32
C VAL A 77 -8.47 -1.86 -22.19
N THR A 78 -7.27 -2.33 -21.79
CA THR A 78 -6.59 -3.46 -22.44
C THR A 78 -7.21 -4.80 -22.06
N TYR A 79 -6.75 -5.89 -22.65
CA TYR A 79 -7.31 -7.24 -22.46
C TYR A 79 -7.31 -7.64 -20.96
N PRO A 80 -8.45 -8.06 -20.39
CA PRO A 80 -8.59 -8.24 -18.96
C PRO A 80 -8.00 -9.53 -18.40
N ARG A 81 -7.89 -10.60 -19.21
CA ARG A 81 -7.42 -11.90 -18.75
C ARG A 81 -5.90 -11.97 -18.84
N THR A 82 -5.24 -11.31 -17.91
CA THR A 82 -3.77 -11.26 -17.81
C THR A 82 -3.32 -11.51 -16.38
N ASP A 83 -2.23 -12.22 -16.23
CA ASP A 83 -1.49 -12.43 -14.99
C ASP A 83 -0.39 -11.36 -14.77
N SER A 84 -0.04 -10.64 -15.85
CA SER A 84 1.01 -9.62 -15.79
C SER A 84 0.53 -8.30 -15.17
N SER A 85 1.40 -7.69 -14.38
CA SER A 85 1.25 -6.32 -13.86
C SER A 85 2.26 -5.34 -14.48
N HIS A 86 2.87 -5.73 -15.60
CA HIS A 86 3.91 -4.96 -16.28
C HIS A 86 3.51 -4.68 -17.73
N LEU A 87 4.21 -3.71 -18.32
CA LEU A 87 4.09 -3.34 -19.73
C LEU A 87 5.38 -3.73 -20.49
N PRO A 88 5.30 -3.92 -21.84
CA PRO A 88 6.46 -4.09 -22.67
C PRO A 88 7.41 -2.87 -22.62
N GLU A 89 8.69 -3.10 -22.86
CA GLU A 89 9.73 -2.05 -22.79
C GLU A 89 9.61 -0.99 -23.90
N ASP A 90 8.89 -1.29 -24.97
CA ASP A 90 8.58 -0.39 -26.08
C ASP A 90 7.28 0.41 -25.90
N TYR A 91 6.56 0.23 -24.77
CA TYR A 91 5.23 0.81 -24.51
C TYR A 91 5.19 2.25 -23.93
N PRO A 92 6.29 2.90 -23.58
CA PRO A 92 6.25 4.27 -23.01
C PRO A 92 5.58 5.31 -23.89
N LYS A 93 5.68 5.19 -25.22
CA LYS A 93 5.04 6.12 -26.16
C LYS A 93 3.52 6.02 -26.11
N GLU A 94 3.00 4.81 -26.05
CA GLU A 94 1.58 4.51 -25.91
C GLU A 94 1.03 5.04 -24.58
N CYS A 95 1.77 4.85 -23.49
CA CYS A 95 1.41 5.41 -22.16
C CYS A 95 1.30 6.94 -22.22
N LYS A 96 2.24 7.63 -22.89
CA LYS A 96 2.18 9.08 -23.08
C LYS A 96 0.97 9.48 -23.92
N GLY A 97 0.62 8.71 -24.94
CA GLY A 97 -0.58 8.92 -25.74
C GLY A 97 -1.86 8.83 -24.92
N VAL A 98 -1.98 7.77 -24.09
CA VAL A 98 -3.12 7.59 -23.18
C VAL A 98 -3.24 8.73 -22.18
N LEU A 99 -2.15 9.14 -21.54
CA LEU A 99 -2.15 10.27 -20.60
C LEU A 99 -2.56 11.59 -21.28
N ALA A 100 -2.12 11.81 -22.52
CA ALA A 100 -2.50 12.99 -23.29
C ALA A 100 -4.00 13.01 -23.64
N GLU A 101 -4.62 11.84 -23.93
CA GLU A 101 -6.06 11.75 -24.15
C GLU A 101 -6.86 11.94 -22.84
N LEU A 102 -6.42 11.35 -21.74
CA LEU A 102 -7.03 11.58 -20.42
C LEU A 102 -6.99 13.05 -20.00
N ALA A 103 -5.93 13.78 -20.37
CA ALA A 103 -5.79 15.22 -20.09
C ALA A 103 -6.82 16.10 -20.82
N LYS A 104 -7.38 15.62 -21.93
CA LYS A 104 -8.42 16.34 -22.71
C LYS A 104 -9.83 16.13 -22.13
N SER A 105 -9.99 15.19 -21.18
CA SER A 105 -11.28 14.90 -20.56
C SER A 105 -11.84 16.13 -19.86
N SER A 106 -13.16 16.34 -19.97
CA SER A 106 -13.90 17.31 -19.16
C SER A 106 -14.09 16.86 -17.72
N ASN A 107 -13.90 15.57 -17.43
CA ASN A 107 -14.00 15.00 -16.08
C ASN A 107 -12.69 15.22 -15.32
N GLU A 108 -12.77 15.99 -14.22
CA GLU A 108 -11.59 16.34 -13.41
C GLU A 108 -10.89 15.10 -12.80
N GLY A 109 -11.63 14.06 -12.41
CA GLY A 109 -11.05 12.81 -11.91
C GLY A 109 -10.18 12.09 -12.96
N LEU A 110 -10.56 12.15 -14.23
CA LEU A 110 -9.75 11.60 -15.31
C LEU A 110 -8.56 12.52 -15.66
N LYS A 111 -8.76 13.82 -15.63
CA LYS A 111 -7.78 14.85 -16.04
C LYS A 111 -6.70 15.07 -14.98
N SER A 112 -7.04 15.07 -13.68
CA SER A 112 -6.10 15.37 -12.60
C SER A 112 -4.86 14.46 -12.64
N PHE A 113 -3.70 15.00 -12.27
CA PHE A 113 -2.40 14.31 -12.23
C PHE A 113 -1.89 13.75 -13.58
N THR A 114 -2.55 14.02 -14.70
CA THR A 114 -2.08 13.52 -16.01
C THR A 114 -0.78 14.19 -16.46
N LYS A 115 -0.60 15.47 -16.15
CA LYS A 115 0.60 16.23 -16.50
C LYS A 115 1.81 15.75 -15.73
N GLU A 116 1.65 15.54 -14.43
CA GLU A 116 2.67 15.00 -13.54
C GLU A 116 3.04 13.57 -13.95
N ALA A 117 2.04 12.71 -14.15
CA ALA A 117 2.24 11.35 -14.61
C ALA A 117 2.94 11.30 -15.98
N LEU A 118 2.58 12.18 -16.92
CA LEU A 118 3.22 12.28 -18.23
C LEU A 118 4.73 12.58 -18.13
N SER A 119 5.08 13.47 -17.19
CA SER A 119 6.49 13.82 -16.92
C SER A 119 7.25 12.65 -16.28
N GLY A 120 6.57 11.76 -15.56
CA GLY A 120 7.15 10.59 -14.89
C GLY A 120 7.25 9.34 -15.76
N VAL A 121 6.80 9.36 -17.03
CA VAL A 121 6.96 8.21 -17.93
C VAL A 121 8.42 8.11 -18.38
N ASP A 122 9.16 7.25 -17.68
CA ASP A 122 10.57 6.95 -17.97
C ASP A 122 10.71 5.55 -18.57
N THR A 123 11.40 5.45 -19.71
CA THR A 123 11.67 4.19 -20.41
C THR A 123 12.55 3.23 -19.59
N ALA A 124 13.37 3.76 -18.68
CA ALA A 124 14.24 2.99 -17.80
C ALA A 124 13.51 2.41 -16.57
N ASN A 125 12.24 2.78 -16.34
CA ASN A 125 11.49 2.32 -15.17
C ASN A 125 11.09 0.83 -15.27
N LYS A 126 11.98 -0.06 -14.82
CA LYS A 126 11.77 -1.52 -14.82
C LYS A 126 10.68 -2.01 -13.86
N ARG A 127 10.14 -1.15 -13.02
CA ARG A 127 8.96 -1.45 -12.19
C ARG A 127 7.66 -1.43 -13.00
N VAL A 128 7.65 -0.74 -14.12
CA VAL A 128 6.51 -0.63 -15.03
C VAL A 128 6.80 -1.37 -16.34
N PHE A 129 7.96 -1.12 -16.95
CA PHE A 129 8.31 -1.65 -18.26
C PHE A 129 9.33 -2.79 -18.13
N ASN A 130 8.88 -4.04 -18.33
CA ASN A 130 9.72 -5.21 -18.13
C ASN A 130 9.22 -6.39 -18.97
N ASN A 131 9.86 -6.64 -20.11
CA ASN A 131 9.50 -7.75 -21.01
C ASN A 131 9.56 -9.13 -20.34
N LYS A 132 10.47 -9.34 -19.38
CA LYS A 132 10.59 -10.63 -18.67
C LYS A 132 9.41 -10.96 -17.76
N LYS A 133 8.59 -9.96 -17.45
CA LYS A 133 7.39 -10.07 -16.58
C LYS A 133 6.09 -9.89 -17.35
N VAL A 134 6.16 -9.83 -18.66
CA VAL A 134 5.02 -9.84 -19.57
C VAL A 134 4.95 -11.24 -20.18
N SER A 135 3.82 -11.93 -20.00
CA SER A 135 3.50 -13.20 -20.63
C SER A 135 2.84 -12.95 -22.00
N ASP A 136 1.78 -13.64 -22.33
CA ASP A 136 1.00 -13.45 -23.57
C ASP A 136 0.32 -12.08 -23.63
N HIS A 137 -0.06 -11.56 -22.46
CA HIS A 137 -0.74 -10.28 -22.31
C HIS A 137 -0.07 -9.43 -21.22
N PHE A 138 -0.06 -8.12 -21.41
CA PHE A 138 0.43 -7.17 -20.43
C PHE A 138 -0.69 -6.67 -19.51
N ALA A 139 -0.34 -5.83 -18.52
CA ALA A 139 -1.23 -5.32 -17.49
C ALA A 139 -2.48 -4.61 -18.04
N ILE A 140 -3.53 -4.58 -17.22
CA ILE A 140 -4.77 -3.86 -17.50
C ILE A 140 -4.53 -2.36 -17.31
N ILE A 141 -4.60 -1.60 -18.41
CA ILE A 141 -4.44 -0.15 -18.42
C ILE A 141 -5.54 0.51 -19.28
N PRO A 142 -5.81 1.81 -19.14
CA PRO A 142 -6.68 2.52 -20.05
C PRO A 142 -6.07 2.59 -21.45
N THR A 143 -6.92 2.71 -22.48
CA THR A 143 -6.51 2.96 -23.87
C THR A 143 -6.69 4.43 -24.23
N ILE A 144 -6.30 4.81 -25.46
CA ILE A 144 -6.56 6.14 -26.01
C ILE A 144 -8.06 6.44 -26.21
N ASN A 145 -8.91 5.40 -26.18
CA ASN A 145 -10.37 5.55 -26.26
C ASN A 145 -10.95 5.91 -24.89
N VAL A 146 -10.83 7.16 -24.50
CA VAL A 146 -11.39 7.65 -23.24
C VAL A 146 -12.91 7.72 -23.35
N PRO A 147 -13.68 6.95 -22.58
CA PRO A 147 -15.13 6.90 -22.71
C PRO A 147 -15.78 8.16 -22.14
N ASN A 148 -16.95 8.52 -22.66
CA ASN A 148 -17.83 9.43 -21.95
C ASN A 148 -18.37 8.69 -20.72
N LEU A 149 -18.12 9.22 -19.52
CA LEU A 149 -18.52 8.54 -18.28
C LEU A 149 -20.06 8.38 -18.16
N SER A 150 -20.87 9.19 -18.86
CA SER A 150 -22.33 8.99 -18.91
C SER A 150 -22.75 7.67 -19.55
N ASP A 151 -21.92 7.12 -20.44
CA ASP A 151 -22.20 5.90 -21.18
C ASP A 151 -21.82 4.62 -20.40
N LEU A 152 -21.13 4.79 -19.28
CA LEU A 152 -20.74 3.72 -18.39
C LEU A 152 -21.79 3.50 -17.30
N SER A 153 -22.06 2.25 -16.93
CA SER A 153 -22.79 1.90 -15.72
C SER A 153 -22.06 2.36 -14.45
N ALA A 154 -22.75 2.34 -13.32
CA ALA A 154 -22.14 2.71 -12.04
C ALA A 154 -20.92 1.84 -11.68
N ASP A 155 -20.98 0.54 -11.96
CA ASP A 155 -19.89 -0.38 -11.64
C ASP A 155 -18.74 -0.28 -12.65
N GLU A 156 -19.04 -0.06 -13.94
CA GLU A 156 -18.03 0.25 -14.94
C GLU A 156 -17.25 1.54 -14.59
N LYS A 157 -17.92 2.58 -14.12
CA LYS A 157 -17.26 3.82 -13.63
C LYS A 157 -16.31 3.54 -12.50
N LYS A 158 -16.73 2.75 -11.50
CA LYS A 158 -15.88 2.40 -10.34
C LYS A 158 -14.61 1.66 -10.78
N ILE A 159 -14.77 0.65 -11.64
CA ILE A 159 -13.64 -0.15 -12.11
C ILE A 159 -12.73 0.66 -13.03
N TYR A 160 -13.29 1.45 -13.95
CA TYR A 160 -12.52 2.32 -14.83
C TYR A 160 -11.71 3.36 -14.03
N ASP A 161 -12.31 3.97 -13.00
CA ASP A 161 -11.63 4.90 -12.08
C ASP A 161 -10.43 4.24 -11.38
N LEU A 162 -10.58 3.00 -10.89
CA LEU A 162 -9.45 2.25 -10.30
C LEU A 162 -8.32 2.05 -11.29
N ILE A 163 -8.63 1.64 -12.52
CA ILE A 163 -7.63 1.38 -13.56
C ILE A 163 -6.89 2.68 -13.93
N VAL A 164 -7.64 3.77 -14.15
CA VAL A 164 -7.06 5.08 -14.50
C VAL A 164 -6.19 5.62 -13.36
N LYS A 165 -6.66 5.56 -12.12
CA LYS A 165 -5.90 6.01 -10.96
C LYS A 165 -4.59 5.24 -10.80
N ARG A 166 -4.62 3.92 -10.90
CA ARG A 166 -3.43 3.08 -10.81
C ARG A 166 -2.46 3.34 -11.97
N PHE A 167 -2.97 3.51 -13.18
CA PHE A 167 -2.17 3.82 -14.35
C PHE A 167 -1.42 5.15 -14.22
N LYS A 168 -2.06 6.18 -13.66
CA LYS A 168 -1.38 7.44 -13.35
C LYS A 168 -0.40 7.30 -12.18
N ALA A 169 -0.80 6.59 -11.12
CA ALA A 169 -0.02 6.45 -9.87
C ALA A 169 1.36 5.82 -10.09
N VAL A 170 1.51 4.87 -11.03
CA VAL A 170 2.81 4.22 -11.29
C VAL A 170 3.85 5.16 -11.90
N PHE A 171 3.43 6.30 -12.43
CA PHE A 171 4.29 7.35 -12.99
C PHE A 171 4.46 8.56 -12.07
N LEU A 172 3.78 8.59 -10.93
CA LEU A 172 3.93 9.66 -9.95
C LEU A 172 5.13 9.41 -9.01
N PRO A 173 5.66 10.45 -8.37
CA PRO A 173 6.73 10.33 -7.39
C PRO A 173 6.35 9.39 -6.23
N PRO A 174 7.33 8.80 -5.55
CA PRO A 174 7.07 7.98 -4.37
C PRO A 174 6.48 8.81 -3.22
N LYS A 175 5.71 8.15 -2.34
CA LYS A 175 5.43 8.67 -1.01
C LYS A 175 6.72 8.65 -0.21
N ILE A 176 7.07 9.77 0.44
CA ILE A 176 8.24 9.89 1.31
C ILE A 176 7.76 10.02 2.74
N THR A 177 8.20 9.10 3.59
CA THR A 177 7.86 9.06 5.01
C THR A 177 9.14 9.07 5.83
N ASN A 178 9.24 9.95 6.82
CA ASN A 178 10.27 9.87 7.85
C ASN A 178 9.70 9.12 9.05
N THR A 179 10.35 8.04 9.44
CA THR A 179 9.99 7.24 10.61
C THR A 179 11.04 7.40 11.68
N THR A 180 10.64 7.86 12.87
CA THR A 180 11.50 7.96 14.04
C THR A 180 11.18 6.82 14.99
N GLN A 181 12.20 6.06 15.39
CA GLN A 181 12.16 5.09 16.46
C GLN A 181 12.84 5.69 17.68
N ARG A 182 12.08 5.88 18.74
CA ARG A 182 12.55 6.35 20.04
C ARG A 182 12.73 5.19 20.97
N PHE A 183 13.91 5.08 21.58
CA PHE A 183 14.19 4.14 22.65
C PHE A 183 14.31 4.91 23.95
N THR A 184 13.38 4.66 24.87
CA THR A 184 13.36 5.25 26.21
C THR A 184 13.84 4.19 27.19
N TYR A 185 14.94 4.44 27.88
CA TYR A 185 15.52 3.56 28.90
C TYR A 185 14.99 3.94 30.27
N ILE A 186 14.42 2.97 30.96
CA ILE A 186 13.93 3.11 32.35
C ILE A 186 14.79 2.24 33.26
N GLY A 187 15.37 2.83 34.28
CA GLY A 187 16.37 2.13 35.08
C GLY A 187 17.65 1.86 34.29
N GLU A 188 18.26 0.67 34.48
CA GLU A 188 19.59 0.40 33.94
C GLU A 188 19.59 -0.27 32.55
N ILE A 189 18.61 -1.16 32.26
CA ILE A 189 18.69 -2.03 31.08
C ILE A 189 17.42 -2.12 30.24
N ASP A 190 16.30 -1.66 30.73
CA ASP A 190 15.01 -1.86 30.04
C ASP A 190 14.72 -0.71 29.06
N ALA A 191 14.71 -1.04 27.77
CA ALA A 191 14.42 -0.11 26.68
C ALA A 191 13.00 -0.30 26.11
N PHE A 192 12.26 0.79 26.04
CA PHE A 192 10.91 0.85 25.47
C PHE A 192 10.94 1.58 24.14
N ARG A 193 10.52 0.87 23.08
CA ARG A 193 10.48 1.44 21.73
C ARG A 193 9.13 2.08 21.45
N THR A 194 9.15 3.36 21.09
CA THR A 194 8.03 4.10 20.51
C THR A 194 8.34 4.44 19.06
N THR A 195 7.37 4.37 18.17
CA THR A 195 7.57 4.69 16.76
C THR A 195 6.58 5.76 16.34
N GLY A 196 7.08 6.81 15.71
CA GLY A 196 6.30 7.85 15.06
C GLY A 196 6.67 8.00 13.60
N SER A 197 5.73 8.45 12.78
CA SER A 197 5.95 8.63 11.35
C SER A 197 5.34 9.93 10.85
N VAL A 198 6.09 10.63 9.99
CA VAL A 198 5.67 11.87 9.34
C VAL A 198 5.73 11.68 7.83
N VAL A 199 4.67 12.04 7.13
CA VAL A 199 4.68 12.07 5.67
C VAL A 199 5.31 13.38 5.20
N ILE A 200 6.48 13.29 4.56
CA ILE A 200 7.19 14.43 3.96
C ILE A 200 6.58 14.78 2.61
N SER A 201 6.27 13.76 1.81
CA SER A 201 5.63 13.92 0.50
C SER A 201 4.60 12.83 0.28
N LYS A 202 3.38 13.18 -0.09
CA LYS A 202 2.30 12.22 -0.35
C LYS A 202 2.54 11.44 -1.64
N GLY A 203 3.17 12.06 -2.65
CA GLY A 203 3.43 11.42 -3.94
C GLY A 203 2.19 10.76 -4.53
N TRP A 204 2.34 9.56 -5.08
CA TRP A 204 1.25 8.81 -5.72
C TRP A 204 0.02 8.57 -4.83
N THR A 205 0.15 8.65 -3.49
CA THR A 205 -1.00 8.39 -2.60
C THR A 205 -2.07 9.46 -2.68
N GLU A 206 -1.77 10.66 -3.18
CA GLU A 206 -2.75 11.71 -3.38
C GLU A 206 -3.87 11.29 -4.32
N ILE A 207 -3.55 10.50 -5.36
CA ILE A 207 -4.54 10.07 -6.34
C ILE A 207 -5.37 8.86 -5.89
N GLU A 208 -4.81 7.95 -5.08
CA GLU A 208 -5.50 6.70 -4.70
C GLU A 208 -6.26 6.78 -3.38
N LYS A 209 -5.76 7.54 -2.40
CA LYS A 209 -6.28 7.53 -1.02
C LYS A 209 -7.10 8.77 -0.64
N GLY A 210 -6.98 9.86 -1.38
CA GLY A 210 -7.51 11.15 -0.93
C GLY A 210 -6.71 11.72 0.24
N SER A 211 -7.26 12.74 0.90
CA SER A 211 -6.60 13.45 2.01
C SER A 211 -6.82 12.73 3.35
N ASP A 212 -6.16 11.59 3.59
CA ASP A 212 -6.04 11.10 4.96
C ASP A 212 -5.07 11.99 5.74
N ASP A 213 -5.42 12.27 6.99
CA ASP A 213 -4.59 13.03 7.91
C ASP A 213 -3.36 12.18 8.30
N ASP A 214 -2.26 12.42 7.59
CA ASP A 214 -1.01 11.67 7.71
C ASP A 214 -0.15 12.11 8.93
N THR A 215 -0.71 12.92 9.86
CA THR A 215 0.03 13.51 10.99
C THR A 215 -0.21 12.79 12.33
N LYS A 216 -0.90 11.65 12.35
CA LYS A 216 -1.42 11.02 13.57
C LYS A 216 -0.38 10.47 14.54
N ASP A 217 0.86 10.29 14.14
CA ASP A 217 1.88 9.61 14.94
C ASP A 217 3.16 10.44 15.13
N LEU A 218 3.00 11.76 15.25
CA LEU A 218 4.14 12.64 15.57
C LEU A 218 4.65 12.37 16.98
N LEU A 219 5.92 12.01 17.10
CA LEU A 219 6.59 12.03 18.40
C LEU A 219 6.99 13.47 18.76
N PRO A 220 6.77 13.89 20.02
CA PRO A 220 7.24 15.19 20.46
C PRO A 220 8.77 15.26 20.35
N VAL A 221 9.30 16.43 20.05
CA VAL A 221 10.74 16.68 20.10
C VAL A 221 11.16 16.69 21.58
N ILE A 222 12.18 15.91 21.93
CA ILE A 222 12.76 15.84 23.27
C ILE A 222 14.20 16.32 23.17
N GLY A 223 14.56 17.34 23.95
CA GLY A 223 15.90 17.90 23.95
C GLY A 223 16.90 17.11 24.80
N ASP A 224 16.50 16.66 25.99
CA ASP A 224 17.32 15.90 26.93
C ASP A 224 16.49 14.82 27.64
N ALA A 225 17.11 13.70 28.00
CA ALA A 225 16.49 12.62 28.76
C ALA A 225 16.00 13.09 30.14
N SER A 226 16.64 14.08 30.76
CA SER A 226 16.24 14.69 32.04
C SER A 226 14.88 15.41 31.99
N GLU A 227 14.36 15.72 30.79
CA GLU A 227 13.05 16.33 30.59
C GLU A 227 11.90 15.29 30.53
N VAL A 228 12.23 14.01 30.59
CA VAL A 228 11.27 12.90 30.45
C VAL A 228 11.11 12.17 31.76
N ASN A 229 9.91 12.21 32.32
CA ASN A 229 9.55 11.49 33.54
C ASN A 229 8.52 10.40 33.20
N GLY A 230 8.66 9.23 33.80
CA GLY A 230 7.64 8.19 33.77
C GLY A 230 6.49 8.53 34.73
N GLU A 231 5.29 8.80 34.21
CA GLU A 231 4.15 9.15 35.07
C GLU A 231 3.44 7.92 35.65
N SER A 232 3.18 6.92 34.77
CA SER A 232 2.45 5.72 35.17
C SER A 232 2.66 4.57 34.19
N TYR A 233 2.29 3.38 34.61
CA TYR A 233 2.18 2.20 33.76
C TYR A 233 0.84 1.52 33.95
N GLU A 234 0.38 0.82 32.91
CA GLU A 234 -0.84 0.02 32.93
C GLU A 234 -0.53 -1.38 32.36
N VAL A 235 -0.98 -2.40 33.08
CA VAL A 235 -0.94 -3.79 32.59
C VAL A 235 -2.28 -4.16 31.98
N GLN A 236 -2.29 -4.41 30.67
CA GLN A 236 -3.48 -4.83 29.94
C GLN A 236 -3.39 -6.32 29.60
N GLU A 237 -4.32 -7.11 30.13
CA GLU A 237 -4.50 -8.50 29.69
C GLU A 237 -5.26 -8.53 28.37
N LYS A 238 -4.68 -9.19 27.36
CA LYS A 238 -5.29 -9.33 26.02
C LYS A 238 -5.25 -10.79 25.59
N GLN A 239 -6.26 -11.19 24.84
CA GLN A 239 -6.29 -12.51 24.21
C GLN A 239 -5.97 -12.40 22.72
N THR A 240 -5.23 -13.38 22.20
CA THR A 240 -5.03 -13.51 20.76
C THR A 240 -6.36 -13.88 20.10
N GLN A 241 -6.61 -13.30 18.94
CA GLN A 241 -7.76 -13.66 18.12
C GLN A 241 -7.36 -14.74 17.10
N PRO A 242 -8.22 -15.69 16.80
CA PRO A 242 -7.96 -16.65 15.73
C PRO A 242 -7.82 -15.92 14.38
N PRO A 243 -7.13 -16.52 13.40
CA PRO A 243 -7.09 -15.99 12.04
C PRO A 243 -8.50 -15.77 11.49
N LYS A 244 -8.69 -14.70 10.75
CA LYS A 244 -9.98 -14.45 10.09
C LYS A 244 -10.22 -15.50 9.01
N LEU A 245 -11.49 -15.89 8.83
CA LEU A 245 -11.89 -16.75 7.72
C LEU A 245 -11.54 -16.08 6.38
N HIS A 246 -11.24 -16.91 5.38
CA HIS A 246 -11.00 -16.42 4.04
C HIS A 246 -12.26 -15.80 3.43
N THR A 247 -12.08 -14.63 2.84
CA THR A 247 -13.01 -14.08 1.85
C THR A 247 -12.62 -14.61 0.47
N GLU A 248 -13.49 -14.46 -0.54
CA GLU A 248 -13.14 -14.82 -1.93
C GLU A 248 -11.82 -14.14 -2.37
N ALA A 249 -11.63 -12.87 -2.06
CA ALA A 249 -10.40 -12.13 -2.37
C ALA A 249 -9.16 -12.72 -1.67
N THR A 250 -9.26 -13.05 -0.38
CA THR A 250 -8.12 -13.62 0.36
C THR A 250 -7.86 -15.06 -0.02
N LEU A 251 -8.89 -15.80 -0.46
CA LEU A 251 -8.75 -17.15 -1.00
C LEU A 251 -7.98 -17.12 -2.33
N LEU A 252 -8.34 -16.23 -3.25
CA LEU A 252 -7.62 -16.07 -4.51
C LEU A 252 -6.13 -15.74 -4.30
N ILE A 253 -5.82 -14.84 -3.34
CA ILE A 253 -4.44 -14.53 -2.97
C ILE A 253 -3.72 -15.77 -2.40
N ALA A 254 -4.41 -16.54 -1.57
CA ALA A 254 -3.85 -17.77 -0.99
C ALA A 254 -3.57 -18.82 -2.08
N MET A 255 -4.45 -18.96 -3.07
CA MET A 255 -4.26 -19.84 -4.22
C MET A 255 -3.08 -19.42 -5.09
N GLU A 256 -2.95 -18.13 -5.41
CA GLU A 256 -1.79 -17.60 -6.17
C GLU A 256 -0.45 -17.86 -5.45
N ASN A 257 -0.47 -17.87 -4.12
CA ASN A 257 0.72 -18.05 -3.29
C ASN A 257 0.79 -19.44 -2.63
N ALA A 258 0.03 -20.42 -3.10
CA ALA A 258 -0.10 -21.73 -2.46
C ALA A 258 1.24 -22.43 -2.21
N GLY A 259 2.17 -22.34 -3.17
CA GLY A 259 3.50 -22.91 -3.05
C GLY A 259 4.41 -22.27 -1.98
N ARG A 260 4.16 -21.01 -1.58
CA ARG A 260 5.03 -20.28 -0.66
C ARG A 260 4.98 -20.78 0.79
N THR A 261 3.93 -21.49 1.17
CA THR A 261 3.74 -22.03 2.52
C THR A 261 4.31 -23.43 2.67
N LEU A 262 4.78 -24.06 1.59
CA LEU A 262 5.38 -25.38 1.63
C LEU A 262 6.81 -25.28 2.18
N GLU A 263 7.13 -26.16 3.14
CA GLU A 263 8.48 -26.24 3.75
C GLU A 263 9.50 -26.77 2.77
N ASP A 264 9.08 -27.69 1.89
CA ASP A 264 9.94 -28.29 0.88
C ASP A 264 10.11 -27.37 -0.33
N LYS A 265 11.38 -27.06 -0.65
CA LYS A 265 11.75 -26.17 -1.75
C LYS A 265 11.36 -26.74 -3.11
N GLU A 266 11.42 -28.06 -3.29
CA GLU A 266 11.09 -28.73 -4.54
C GLU A 266 9.61 -28.56 -4.91
N TYR A 267 8.72 -28.60 -3.90
CA TYR A 267 7.28 -28.32 -4.10
C TYR A 267 6.95 -26.84 -4.19
N ARG A 268 7.84 -25.94 -3.75
CA ARG A 268 7.64 -24.49 -3.90
C ARG A 268 7.93 -23.99 -5.31
N ASP A 269 8.83 -24.66 -6.00
CA ASP A 269 9.31 -24.26 -7.33
C ASP A 269 8.53 -24.94 -8.47
N ALA A 270 7.67 -25.90 -8.14
CA ALA A 270 6.74 -26.57 -9.04
C ALA A 270 5.42 -25.79 -9.19
#